data_97e9303591fd7362724518d6c2ffcb9d
#
_entry.id   97e9303591fd7362724518d6c2ffcb9d
#
_cell.length_a   1.000
_cell.length_b   1.000
_cell.length_c   1.000
_cell.angle_alpha   90.00
_cell.angle_beta   90.00
_cell.angle_gamma   90.00
#
_symmetry.space_group_name_H-M   'P 1'
#
loop_
_entity.id
_entity.type
_entity.pdbx_description
1 polymer ?
#
loop_
_entity_poly.entity_id
_entity_poly.type
_entity_poly.pdbx_seq_one_letter_code
_entity_poly.pdbx_strand_id
1 'polypeptide(L)'
;VAWSVKVTEEYAAWFTALIKDDLASATQVAEAVAALREEGPALGRPLVDRIQGSRIHHLKELRPGSAARSEIRVLFAFDPTRSALLLLGGDKAGNWQRWYKENIPIAEQLYLDYTAQAEE
;
A
#
# COMPACT_ATOMS: atom_id res chain seq x y z
N VAL A 1 -3.75 -4.79 -20.38
CA VAL A 1 -5.00 -4.69 -19.63
C VAL A 1 -4.71 -4.19 -18.21
N ALA A 2 -5.40 -3.14 -17.81
CA ALA A 2 -5.21 -2.55 -16.50
C ALA A 2 -5.66 -3.51 -15.39
N TRP A 3 -4.99 -3.42 -14.25
CA TRP A 3 -5.35 -4.16 -13.05
C TRP A 3 -6.39 -3.39 -12.26
N SER A 4 -7.31 -4.09 -11.62
CA SER A 4 -8.23 -3.46 -10.68
C SER A 4 -7.48 -3.06 -9.42
N VAL A 5 -7.91 -1.97 -8.79
CA VAL A 5 -7.40 -1.54 -7.50
C VAL A 5 -8.56 -1.54 -6.52
N LYS A 6 -8.38 -2.27 -5.42
CA LYS A 6 -9.34 -2.32 -4.31
C LYS A 6 -8.67 -1.76 -3.07
N VAL A 7 -9.45 -1.18 -2.19
CA VAL A 7 -8.91 -0.55 -0.99
C VAL A 7 -9.68 -1.03 0.24
N THR A 8 -8.98 -1.11 1.36
CA THR A 8 -9.61 -1.33 2.65
C THR A 8 -10.20 -0.03 3.17
N GLU A 9 -11.06 -0.12 4.18
CA GLU A 9 -11.56 1.08 4.87
C GLU A 9 -10.42 1.85 5.52
N GLU A 10 -9.44 1.14 6.06
CA GLU A 10 -8.25 1.73 6.68
C GLU A 10 -7.45 2.58 5.69
N TYR A 11 -7.20 2.03 4.50
CA TYR A 11 -6.51 2.78 3.46
C TYR A 11 -7.32 3.99 3.02
N ALA A 12 -8.62 3.81 2.79
CA ALA A 12 -9.50 4.90 2.34
C ALA A 12 -9.52 6.05 3.34
N ALA A 13 -9.64 5.75 4.64
CA ALA A 13 -9.63 6.76 5.68
C ALA A 13 -8.28 7.50 5.74
N TRP A 14 -7.19 6.75 5.66
CA TRP A 14 -5.84 7.33 5.66
C TRP A 14 -5.64 8.27 4.45
N PHE A 15 -6.02 7.81 3.26
CA PHE A 15 -5.83 8.60 2.04
C PHE A 15 -6.69 9.85 2.03
N THR A 16 -7.93 9.76 2.51
CA THR A 16 -8.81 10.92 2.63
C THR A 16 -8.19 11.98 3.55
N ALA A 17 -7.65 11.56 4.69
CA ALA A 17 -6.96 12.47 5.60
C ALA A 17 -5.70 13.07 4.96
N LEU A 18 -4.96 12.28 4.19
CA LEU A 18 -3.76 12.76 3.50
C LEU A 18 -4.09 13.83 2.48
N ILE A 19 -5.17 13.66 1.71
CA ILE A 19 -5.62 14.67 0.75
C ILE A 19 -5.89 16.00 1.46
N LYS A 20 -6.49 15.94 2.63
CA LYS A 20 -6.85 17.11 3.41
C LYS A 20 -5.64 17.79 4.03
N ASP A 21 -4.69 16.99 4.56
CA ASP A 21 -3.59 17.52 5.36
C ASP A 21 -2.32 17.75 4.55
N ASP A 22 -2.11 17.00 3.46
CA ASP A 22 -0.87 17.04 2.67
C ASP A 22 -1.18 16.64 1.22
N LEU A 23 -1.77 17.55 0.48
CA LEU A 23 -2.18 17.30 -0.90
C LEU A 23 -1.00 16.91 -1.81
N ALA A 24 0.17 17.48 -1.57
CA ALA A 24 1.35 17.16 -2.38
C ALA A 24 1.73 15.68 -2.25
N SER A 25 1.74 15.15 -1.04
CA SER A 25 2.00 13.73 -0.83
C SER A 25 0.88 12.86 -1.36
N ALA A 26 -0.38 13.28 -1.21
CA ALA A 26 -1.51 12.54 -1.76
C ALA A 26 -1.44 12.43 -3.28
N THR A 27 -0.98 13.48 -3.95
CA THR A 27 -0.77 13.46 -5.41
C THR A 27 0.29 12.43 -5.79
N GLN A 28 1.39 12.36 -5.05
CA GLN A 28 2.43 11.36 -5.29
C GLN A 28 1.90 9.94 -5.09
N VAL A 29 1.07 9.72 -4.07
CA VAL A 29 0.42 8.42 -3.86
C VAL A 29 -0.48 8.07 -5.04
N ALA A 30 -1.30 9.01 -5.49
CA ALA A 30 -2.22 8.77 -6.61
C ALA A 30 -1.45 8.42 -7.89
N GLU A 31 -0.33 9.09 -8.16
CA GLU A 31 0.51 8.78 -9.32
C GLU A 31 1.11 7.38 -9.22
N ALA A 32 1.58 6.98 -8.05
CA ALA A 32 2.13 5.66 -7.83
C ALA A 32 1.05 4.57 -7.99
N VAL A 33 -0.16 4.81 -7.49
CA VAL A 33 -1.29 3.89 -7.65
C VAL A 33 -1.67 3.77 -9.13
N ALA A 34 -1.63 4.86 -9.90
CA ALA A 34 -1.89 4.83 -11.34
C ALA A 34 -0.87 3.95 -12.07
N ALA A 35 0.41 4.06 -11.71
CA ALA A 35 1.46 3.21 -12.27
C ALA A 35 1.23 1.74 -11.92
N LEU A 36 0.82 1.46 -10.68
CA LEU A 36 0.51 0.10 -10.23
C LEU A 36 -0.66 -0.49 -11.04
N ARG A 37 -1.67 0.30 -11.33
CA ARG A 37 -2.83 -0.14 -12.12
C ARG A 37 -2.41 -0.51 -13.54
N GLU A 38 -1.52 0.27 -14.15
CA GLU A 38 -1.05 0.00 -15.51
C GLU A 38 -0.14 -1.22 -15.58
N GLU A 39 0.83 -1.31 -14.66
CA GLU A 39 1.90 -2.30 -14.73
C GLU A 39 1.58 -3.60 -13.98
N GLY A 40 0.74 -3.53 -12.95
CA GLY A 40 0.44 -4.69 -12.12
C GLY A 40 1.70 -5.27 -11.47
N PRO A 41 1.80 -6.61 -11.37
CA PRO A 41 2.95 -7.25 -10.72
C PRO A 41 4.30 -7.00 -11.41
N ALA A 42 4.30 -6.50 -12.65
CA ALA A 42 5.54 -6.15 -13.34
C ALA A 42 6.18 -4.88 -12.77
N LEU A 43 5.41 -4.05 -12.04
CA LEU A 43 5.96 -2.85 -11.44
C LEU A 43 6.90 -3.23 -10.30
N GLY A 44 8.15 -2.79 -10.41
CA GLY A 44 9.19 -3.08 -9.44
C GLY A 44 9.83 -1.81 -8.93
N ARG A 45 11.06 -1.95 -8.45
CA ARG A 45 11.82 -0.80 -7.95
C ARG A 45 11.97 0.29 -9.01
N PRO A 46 11.97 1.56 -8.59
CA PRO A 46 11.95 2.03 -7.19
C PRO A 46 10.56 2.14 -6.58
N LEU A 47 9.48 2.05 -7.36
CA LEU A 47 8.12 2.29 -6.88
C LEU A 47 7.54 1.16 -6.03
N VAL A 48 7.94 -0.08 -6.28
CA VAL A 48 7.44 -1.24 -5.55
C VAL A 48 8.60 -2.09 -5.07
N ASP A 49 8.51 -2.58 -3.84
CA ASP A 49 9.46 -3.53 -3.29
C ASP A 49 8.72 -4.57 -2.45
N ARG A 50 9.40 -5.68 -2.19
CA ARG A 50 8.84 -6.75 -1.36
C ARG A 50 9.05 -6.43 0.10
N ILE A 51 8.13 -6.90 0.95
CA ILE A 51 8.27 -6.82 2.39
C ILE A 51 8.96 -8.10 2.88
N GLN A 52 10.08 -7.93 3.58
CA GLN A 52 10.83 -9.05 4.16
C GLN A 52 10.21 -9.44 5.49
N GLY A 53 10.16 -10.75 5.77
CA GLY A 53 9.78 -11.26 7.08
C GLY A 53 8.28 -11.25 7.36
N SER A 54 7.44 -11.00 6.37
CA SER A 54 6.00 -11.06 6.55
C SER A 54 5.51 -12.52 6.56
N ARG A 55 4.45 -12.79 7.35
CA ARG A 55 3.71 -14.05 7.29
C ARG A 55 3.06 -14.25 5.92
N ILE A 56 2.79 -13.14 5.21
CA ILE A 56 2.27 -13.15 3.85
C ILE A 56 3.44 -12.90 2.92
N HIS A 57 3.95 -13.96 2.31
CA HIS A 57 5.19 -13.90 1.53
C HIS A 57 5.09 -13.02 0.27
N HIS A 58 3.88 -12.67 -0.16
CA HIS A 58 3.67 -11.79 -1.31
C HIS A 58 3.24 -10.37 -0.92
N LEU A 59 3.38 -10.02 0.36
CA LEU A 59 3.14 -8.64 0.81
C LEU A 59 4.20 -7.72 0.23
N LYS A 60 3.76 -6.58 -0.30
CA LYS A 60 4.61 -5.61 -0.97
C LYS A 60 4.37 -4.22 -0.41
N GLU A 61 5.27 -3.31 -0.71
CA GLU A 61 5.09 -1.89 -0.41
C GLU A 61 5.16 -1.06 -1.68
N LEU A 62 4.28 -0.09 -1.77
CA LEU A 62 4.33 0.96 -2.78
C LEU A 62 5.09 2.14 -2.16
N ARG A 63 6.03 2.69 -2.92
CA ARG A 63 6.95 3.72 -2.46
C ARG A 63 6.79 4.99 -3.30
N PRO A 64 5.74 5.80 -3.03
CA PRO A 64 5.51 7.03 -3.78
C PRO A 64 6.69 7.99 -3.65
N GLY A 65 6.80 8.92 -4.58
CA GLY A 65 7.77 10.00 -4.44
C GLY A 65 7.50 10.79 -3.17
N SER A 66 8.56 11.31 -2.58
CA SER A 66 8.46 12.08 -1.34
C SER A 66 8.18 13.54 -1.63
N ALA A 67 7.28 14.14 -0.86
CA ALA A 67 7.13 15.58 -0.78
C ALA A 67 7.68 16.01 0.58
N ALA A 68 8.58 17.01 0.57
CA ALA A 68 9.23 17.51 1.77
C ALA A 68 9.95 16.39 2.55
N ARG A 69 9.61 16.18 3.83
CA ARG A 69 10.29 15.24 4.71
C ARG A 69 9.53 13.94 4.90
N SER A 70 8.42 13.77 4.20
CA SER A 70 7.64 12.55 4.34
C SER A 70 8.30 11.37 3.63
N GLU A 71 8.06 10.17 4.16
CA GLU A 71 8.45 8.91 3.55
C GLU A 71 7.22 8.00 3.54
N ILE A 72 6.32 8.29 2.62
CA ILE A 72 5.05 7.57 2.53
C ILE A 72 5.28 6.16 2.01
N ARG A 73 4.60 5.20 2.63
CA ARG A 73 4.56 3.80 2.19
C ARG A 73 3.13 3.30 2.21
N VAL A 74 2.77 2.50 1.22
CA VAL A 74 1.48 1.82 1.17
C VAL A 74 1.73 0.32 1.11
N LEU A 75 1.25 -0.41 2.12
CA LEU A 75 1.35 -1.86 2.15
C LEU A 75 0.20 -2.45 1.35
N PHE A 76 0.51 -3.37 0.44
CA PHE A 76 -0.48 -3.94 -0.46
C PHE A 76 -0.10 -5.37 -0.86
N ALA A 77 -1.04 -6.08 -1.46
CA ALA A 77 -0.80 -7.38 -2.07
C ALA A 77 -1.72 -7.54 -3.28
N PHE A 78 -1.30 -8.35 -4.24
CA PHE A 78 -2.19 -8.74 -5.33
C PHE A 78 -3.04 -9.92 -4.88
N ASP A 79 -4.32 -9.88 -5.20
CA ASP A 79 -5.23 -10.99 -4.92
C ASP A 79 -5.38 -11.90 -6.14
N PRO A 80 -5.99 -13.09 -5.98
CA PRO A 80 -6.14 -14.03 -7.11
C PRO A 80 -7.04 -13.53 -8.23
N THR A 81 -7.80 -12.44 -8.03
CA THR A 81 -8.75 -11.92 -9.01
C THR A 81 -8.18 -10.81 -9.88
N ARG A 82 -6.85 -10.69 -9.97
CA ARG A 82 -6.14 -9.63 -10.71
C ARG A 82 -6.42 -8.24 -10.17
N SER A 83 -6.49 -8.14 -8.85
CA SER A 83 -6.65 -6.85 -8.17
C SER A 83 -5.45 -6.58 -7.28
N ALA A 84 -5.04 -5.31 -7.23
CA ALA A 84 -4.11 -4.83 -6.21
C ALA A 84 -4.95 -4.37 -5.03
N LEU A 85 -4.75 -4.99 -3.88
CA LEU A 85 -5.48 -4.65 -2.67
C LEU A 85 -4.60 -3.76 -1.80
N LEU A 86 -4.96 -2.48 -1.72
CA LEU A 86 -4.25 -1.51 -0.90
C LEU A 86 -4.74 -1.64 0.54
N LEU A 87 -3.86 -2.05 1.45
CA LEU A 87 -4.22 -2.46 2.80
C LEU A 87 -4.17 -1.30 3.79
N LEU A 88 -3.03 -0.61 3.84
CA LEU A 88 -2.90 0.56 4.69
C LEU A 88 -1.72 1.41 4.23
N GLY A 89 -1.74 2.68 4.59
CA GLY A 89 -0.66 3.59 4.29
C GLY A 89 -0.19 4.33 5.52
N GLY A 90 0.95 4.96 5.42
CA GLY A 90 1.49 5.77 6.50
C GLY A 90 2.80 6.42 6.12
N ASP A 91 3.35 7.16 7.06
CA ASP A 91 4.62 7.87 6.93
C ASP A 91 5.63 7.24 7.88
N LYS A 92 6.69 6.63 7.33
CA LYS A 92 7.72 5.99 8.15
C LYS A 92 8.86 6.93 8.53
N ALA A 93 8.78 8.20 8.16
CA ALA A 93 9.82 9.17 8.48
C ALA A 93 10.04 9.25 10.00
N GLY A 94 11.30 9.36 10.40
CA GLY A 94 11.66 9.50 11.80
C GLY A 94 11.90 8.19 12.54
N ASN A 95 11.14 7.16 12.28
CA ASN A 95 11.35 5.85 12.91
C ASN A 95 10.78 4.73 12.04
N TRP A 96 11.49 4.42 10.97
CA TRP A 96 11.05 3.43 9.99
C TRP A 96 10.94 2.01 10.57
N GLN A 97 11.86 1.63 11.48
CA GLN A 97 11.84 0.30 12.09
C GLN A 97 10.57 0.08 12.90
N ARG A 98 10.19 1.06 13.70
CA ARG A 98 8.98 1.02 14.50
C ARG A 98 7.74 0.99 13.61
N TRP A 99 7.76 1.80 12.54
CA TRP A 99 6.63 1.86 11.62
C TRP A 99 6.34 0.48 11.00
N TYR A 100 7.36 -0.19 10.48
CA TYR A 100 7.17 -1.53 9.91
C TYR A 100 6.75 -2.54 10.96
N LYS A 101 7.35 -2.51 12.14
CA LYS A 101 7.01 -3.42 13.23
C LYS A 101 5.55 -3.32 13.63
N GLU A 102 5.00 -2.11 13.65
CA GLU A 102 3.60 -1.87 14.02
C GLU A 102 2.63 -2.16 12.89
N ASN A 103 3.00 -1.82 11.66
CA ASN A 103 2.05 -1.82 10.55
C ASN A 103 2.03 -3.10 9.71
N ILE A 104 3.12 -3.84 9.61
CA ILE A 104 3.12 -5.10 8.88
C ILE A 104 2.10 -6.09 9.45
N PRO A 105 2.02 -6.32 10.78
CA PRO A 105 1.01 -7.22 11.32
C PRO A 105 -0.43 -6.78 11.04
N ILE A 106 -0.68 -5.47 11.05
CA ILE A 106 -2.00 -4.93 10.73
C ILE A 106 -2.35 -5.23 9.27
N ALA A 107 -1.43 -4.97 8.35
CA ALA A 107 -1.63 -5.25 6.94
C ALA A 107 -1.86 -6.74 6.68
N GLU A 108 -1.12 -7.60 7.36
CA GLU A 108 -1.30 -9.05 7.26
C GLU A 108 -2.71 -9.46 7.66
N GLN A 109 -3.20 -8.94 8.79
CA GLN A 109 -4.55 -9.27 9.26
C GLN A 109 -5.62 -8.73 8.32
N LEU A 110 -5.45 -7.52 7.80
CA LEU A 110 -6.39 -6.95 6.82
C LEU A 110 -6.46 -7.82 5.56
N TYR A 111 -5.34 -8.31 5.10
CA TYR A 111 -5.31 -9.19 3.93
C TYR A 111 -6.05 -10.50 4.21
N LEU A 112 -5.81 -11.11 5.36
CA LEU A 112 -6.47 -12.37 5.74
C LEU A 112 -7.97 -12.17 5.88
N ASP A 113 -8.41 -11.09 6.50
CA ASP A 113 -9.83 -10.77 6.65
C ASP A 113 -10.50 -10.56 5.30
N TYR A 114 -9.84 -9.84 4.40
CA TYR A 114 -10.36 -9.60 3.06
C TYR A 114 -10.51 -10.90 2.28
N THR A 115 -9.48 -11.76 2.29
CA THR A 115 -9.53 -13.01 1.53
C THR A 115 -10.55 -13.98 2.11
N ALA A 116 -10.73 -13.99 3.43
CA ALA A 116 -11.75 -14.80 4.07
C ALA A 116 -13.16 -14.38 3.64
N GLN A 117 -13.43 -13.08 3.56
CA GLN A 117 -14.71 -12.57 3.06
C GLN A 117 -14.96 -12.92 1.61
N ALA A 118 -13.91 -12.87 0.78
CA ALA A 118 -14.02 -13.18 -0.64
C ALA A 118 -14.34 -14.67 -0.89
N GLU A 119 -14.00 -15.54 0.04
CA GLU A 119 -14.28 -16.98 -0.06
C GLU A 119 -15.71 -17.34 0.37
N GLU A 120 -16.41 -16.44 1.03
CA GLU A 120 -17.81 -16.63 1.40
C GLU A 120 -18.71 -16.30 0.20
#